data_8cdf85fa93ff4dbe32f053d67591e9dd
#
_entry.id   8cdf85fa93ff4dbe32f053d67591e9dd
#
_cell.length_a   1.000
_cell.length_b   1.000
_cell.length_c   1.000
_cell.angle_alpha   90.00
_cell.angle_beta   90.00
_cell.angle_gamma   90.00
#
_symmetry.space_group_name_H-M   'P 1'
#
loop_
_entity.id
_entity.type
_entity.pdbx_description
1 polymer ?
#
loop_
_entity_poly.entity_id
_entity_poly.type
_entity_poly.pdbx_seq_one_letter_code
_entity_poly.pdbx_strand_id
1 'polypeptide(L)'
;MSRYTPPPRVPGFLDPDDAILFPRLTAAQTEQLAEHAETVSFSPGEILFEQGQRDTPFFVVLSGAVDIIDRQPDGDHYFTQCQPGTFVADISMFTGEPTLARGVVAEESSVLVMAPEELRRLVAGAAELGDLLLRTMVVRREWLKDQGYGLERLIGRRSSGDAFAIRELLERNLVPFSWHDIDTDDESKALLDRLGIGADECPILIRTHNVLRSPSLTQVADELGLRANVDQQTFDAVVLGAGPAGLASAVYASSEGLTTLVIERFAPGGQAGTSARIENYLGFPTGLSGSDLTQRATLQAWKFGAVISSAHEGCRFSSSERDGLRELTLADGQRVRARLVVLAVGADYRHLRADEAERFEGRGLYYAATHLEALQAAGEDVVVVGGGNSAGQAVVNLTSHARRIHLVVRRALTATMSRYLIDRIDAADNVEIHEGCGVKALHGGDEIEAVTVVEGDGTERRLDATAVFAMIGASPRTEDLGDLVGLDDKGFIVTGDDARHHRRFAEHRGDADGRPLLLETTRPNVFAIGDVRSGSTKRVASAVGDGALVVRSMHEALNRRRGL
;
A
#
# COMPACT_ATOMS: atom_id res chain seq x y z
N MET A 1 6.83 2.21 47.65
CA MET A 1 6.06 2.31 46.40
C MET A 1 6.41 3.64 45.75
N SER A 2 7.18 3.63 44.66
CA SER A 2 7.48 4.84 43.90
C SER A 2 6.16 5.34 43.31
N ARG A 3 5.79 6.60 43.57
CA ARG A 3 4.61 7.21 42.93
C ARG A 3 4.94 7.40 41.45
N TYR A 4 4.14 6.79 40.59
CA TYR A 4 4.20 7.10 39.15
C TYR A 4 3.92 8.60 38.96
N THR A 5 4.75 9.27 38.18
CA THR A 5 4.57 10.67 37.81
C THR A 5 4.55 10.73 36.29
N PRO A 6 3.44 11.19 35.65
CA PRO A 6 3.37 11.29 34.20
C PRO A 6 4.41 12.29 33.68
N PRO A 7 4.95 12.07 32.47
CA PRO A 7 5.83 13.02 31.82
C PRO A 7 5.09 14.34 31.51
N PRO A 8 5.84 15.43 31.20
CA PRO A 8 5.22 16.72 30.88
C PRO A 8 4.36 16.64 29.61
N ARG A 9 3.25 17.39 29.61
CA ARG A 9 2.39 17.54 28.41
C ARG A 9 3.11 18.36 27.35
N VAL A 10 3.02 17.92 26.09
CA VAL A 10 3.63 18.59 24.95
C VAL A 10 2.57 19.31 24.10
N PRO A 11 2.96 20.29 23.25
CA PRO A 11 2.07 20.84 22.23
C PRO A 11 1.51 19.72 21.34
N GLY A 12 0.18 19.72 21.08
CA GLY A 12 -0.48 18.65 20.32
C GLY A 12 -1.14 17.58 21.20
N PHE A 13 -1.26 17.83 22.51
CA PHE A 13 -2.01 16.98 23.44
C PHE A 13 -3.40 16.63 22.90
N LEU A 14 -3.72 15.32 22.87
CA LEU A 14 -5.04 14.82 22.54
C LEU A 14 -6.01 15.05 23.71
N ASP A 15 -7.10 15.77 23.46
CA ASP A 15 -8.15 15.94 24.44
C ASP A 15 -8.83 14.58 24.69
N PRO A 16 -8.75 14.00 25.91
CA PRO A 16 -9.39 12.73 26.24
C PRO A 16 -10.92 12.79 26.17
N ASP A 17 -11.51 13.97 26.12
CA ASP A 17 -12.95 14.18 25.99
C ASP A 17 -13.39 14.38 24.51
N ASP A 18 -12.49 14.30 23.54
CA ASP A 18 -12.83 14.30 22.11
C ASP A 18 -13.62 13.02 21.78
N ALA A 19 -14.91 13.20 21.49
CA ALA A 19 -15.84 12.09 21.24
C ALA A 19 -15.57 11.32 19.93
N ILE A 20 -14.76 11.87 19.02
CA ILE A 20 -14.36 11.20 17.78
C ILE A 20 -13.14 10.33 18.02
N LEU A 21 -12.14 10.86 18.71
CA LEU A 21 -10.89 10.18 19.01
C LEU A 21 -11.01 9.24 20.22
N PHE A 22 -11.87 9.60 21.22
CA PHE A 22 -12.09 8.82 22.45
C PHE A 22 -13.58 8.59 22.70
N PRO A 23 -14.29 7.88 21.81
CA PRO A 23 -15.68 7.60 22.02
C PRO A 23 -15.86 6.76 23.29
N ARG A 24 -16.88 7.11 24.08
CA ARG A 24 -17.26 6.32 25.26
C ARG A 24 -18.14 5.16 24.85
N LEU A 25 -17.74 3.97 25.23
CA LEU A 25 -18.52 2.75 25.03
C LEU A 25 -19.77 2.78 25.93
N THR A 26 -20.89 2.35 25.39
CA THR A 26 -22.10 2.10 26.18
C THR A 26 -21.92 0.88 27.07
N ALA A 27 -22.73 0.74 28.10
CA ALA A 27 -22.72 -0.43 28.97
C ALA A 27 -22.90 -1.75 28.17
N ALA A 28 -23.81 -1.75 27.19
CA ALA A 28 -24.06 -2.92 26.33
C ALA A 28 -22.83 -3.26 25.45
N GLN A 29 -22.16 -2.25 24.93
CA GLN A 29 -20.92 -2.45 24.13
C GLN A 29 -19.77 -2.98 25.00
N THR A 30 -19.65 -2.47 26.23
CA THR A 30 -18.64 -2.96 27.19
C THR A 30 -18.93 -4.41 27.61
N GLU A 31 -20.20 -4.76 27.84
CA GLU A 31 -20.60 -6.13 28.15
C GLU A 31 -20.32 -7.09 27.00
N GLN A 32 -20.61 -6.69 25.75
CA GLN A 32 -20.29 -7.45 24.56
C GLN A 32 -18.77 -7.67 24.39
N LEU A 33 -17.96 -6.68 24.72
CA LEU A 33 -16.49 -6.81 24.72
C LEU A 33 -16.01 -7.75 25.83
N ALA A 34 -16.64 -7.71 27.01
CA ALA A 34 -16.28 -8.54 28.15
C ALA A 34 -16.55 -10.04 27.92
N GLU A 35 -17.48 -10.39 27.01
CA GLU A 35 -17.73 -11.80 26.62
C GLU A 35 -16.51 -12.43 25.90
N HIS A 36 -15.62 -11.60 25.34
CA HIS A 36 -14.45 -12.01 24.55
C HIS A 36 -13.11 -11.57 25.15
N ALA A 37 -13.11 -11.03 26.36
CA ALA A 37 -11.95 -10.45 27.02
C ALA A 37 -11.80 -10.91 28.45
N GLU A 38 -10.59 -10.86 28.97
CA GLU A 38 -10.32 -11.10 30.40
C GLU A 38 -10.29 -9.77 31.16
N THR A 39 -10.85 -9.74 32.38
CA THR A 39 -10.73 -8.59 33.27
C THR A 39 -9.46 -8.73 34.11
N VAL A 40 -8.54 -7.78 34.00
CA VAL A 40 -7.25 -7.77 34.69
C VAL A 40 -7.13 -6.49 35.51
N SER A 41 -6.57 -6.59 36.72
CA SER A 41 -6.27 -5.44 37.58
C SER A 41 -4.79 -5.10 37.47
N PHE A 42 -4.50 -3.80 37.37
CA PHE A 42 -3.13 -3.27 37.25
C PHE A 42 -2.90 -2.18 38.29
N SER A 43 -1.67 -2.13 38.82
CA SER A 43 -1.22 -1.11 39.76
C SER A 43 -0.62 0.11 39.04
N PRO A 44 -0.62 1.30 39.66
CA PRO A 44 -0.02 2.49 39.07
C PRO A 44 1.46 2.28 38.71
N GLY A 45 1.85 2.66 37.50
CA GLY A 45 3.18 2.50 36.93
C GLY A 45 3.41 1.16 36.22
N GLU A 46 2.47 0.21 36.26
CA GLU A 46 2.55 -0.99 35.41
C GLU A 46 2.36 -0.65 33.94
N ILE A 47 3.07 -1.38 33.09
CA ILE A 47 3.09 -1.17 31.65
C ILE A 47 2.10 -2.15 31.01
N LEU A 48 1.12 -1.64 30.28
CA LEU A 48 0.20 -2.46 29.50
C LEU A 48 0.85 -2.98 28.22
N PHE A 49 1.61 -2.11 27.57
CA PHE A 49 2.38 -2.43 26.35
C PHE A 49 3.48 -1.41 26.14
N GLU A 50 4.56 -1.85 25.49
CA GLU A 50 5.68 -0.99 25.10
C GLU A 50 5.51 -0.44 23.68
N GLN A 51 6.11 0.71 23.42
CA GLN A 51 6.23 1.26 22.07
C GLN A 51 7.06 0.30 21.18
N GLY A 52 6.56 0.03 19.98
CA GLY A 52 7.18 -0.93 19.07
C GLY A 52 6.80 -2.41 19.34
N GLN A 53 5.97 -2.68 20.34
CA GLN A 53 5.46 -4.03 20.62
C GLN A 53 4.51 -4.48 19.52
N ARG A 54 4.69 -5.74 19.05
CA ARG A 54 3.82 -6.39 18.07
C ARG A 54 2.75 -7.22 18.73
N ASP A 55 1.69 -7.52 17.98
CA ASP A 55 0.59 -8.37 18.42
C ASP A 55 0.05 -7.96 19.80
N THR A 56 0.00 -6.64 20.03
CA THR A 56 -0.45 -6.05 21.30
C THR A 56 -1.93 -6.28 21.49
N PRO A 57 -2.37 -6.75 22.69
CA PRO A 57 -3.78 -6.88 23.01
C PRO A 57 -4.53 -5.55 22.90
N PHE A 58 -5.82 -5.64 22.68
CA PHE A 58 -6.76 -4.52 22.79
C PHE A 58 -7.21 -4.37 24.24
N PHE A 59 -7.35 -3.12 24.71
CA PHE A 59 -7.68 -2.84 26.10
C PHE A 59 -8.89 -1.92 26.23
N VAL A 60 -9.78 -2.18 27.21
CA VAL A 60 -10.87 -1.25 27.60
C VAL A 60 -10.70 -0.89 29.06
N VAL A 61 -10.68 0.39 29.38
CA VAL A 61 -10.57 0.87 30.75
C VAL A 61 -11.95 0.79 31.41
N LEU A 62 -12.09 -0.06 32.44
CA LEU A 62 -13.31 -0.17 33.24
C LEU A 62 -13.30 0.78 34.41
N SER A 63 -12.16 0.91 35.10
CA SER A 63 -11.92 1.86 36.19
C SER A 63 -10.44 2.28 36.20
N GLY A 64 -10.13 3.41 36.85
CA GLY A 64 -8.79 3.99 36.85
C GLY A 64 -8.47 4.76 35.59
N ALA A 65 -7.20 4.84 35.19
CA ALA A 65 -6.75 5.57 34.02
C ALA A 65 -5.47 5.00 33.42
N VAL A 66 -5.29 5.12 32.11
CA VAL A 66 -4.10 4.68 31.37
C VAL A 66 -3.51 5.85 30.59
N ASP A 67 -2.28 6.20 30.89
CA ASP A 67 -1.52 7.21 30.15
C ASP A 67 -0.91 6.60 28.89
N ILE A 68 -1.03 7.31 27.79
CA ILE A 68 -0.38 7.01 26.52
C ILE A 68 0.82 7.94 26.36
N ILE A 69 1.99 7.34 26.17
CA ILE A 69 3.27 8.03 26.20
C ILE A 69 4.05 7.71 24.93
N ASP A 70 4.51 8.75 24.25
CA ASP A 70 5.47 8.64 23.15
C ASP A 70 6.91 8.74 23.72
N ARG A 71 7.73 7.73 23.45
CA ARG A 71 9.12 7.69 23.87
C ARG A 71 10.00 8.22 22.75
N GLN A 72 10.55 9.39 22.97
CA GLN A 72 11.46 10.04 22.03
C GLN A 72 12.90 10.01 22.57
N PRO A 73 13.93 10.18 21.72
CA PRO A 73 15.33 10.23 22.17
C PRO A 73 15.63 11.36 23.16
N ASP A 74 14.82 12.41 23.17
CA ASP A 74 14.92 13.57 24.06
C ASP A 74 14.11 13.42 25.36
N GLY A 75 13.32 12.34 25.50
CA GLY A 75 12.55 12.01 26.69
C GLY A 75 11.15 11.46 26.40
N ASP A 76 10.47 11.10 27.45
CA ASP A 76 9.08 10.61 27.38
C ASP A 76 8.11 11.80 27.23
N HIS A 77 7.23 11.75 26.24
CA HIS A 77 6.24 12.78 25.94
C HIS A 77 4.84 12.25 26.23
N TYR A 78 4.08 12.98 27.06
CA TYR A 78 2.70 12.62 27.40
C TYR A 78 1.76 12.93 26.22
N PHE A 79 1.06 11.91 25.79
CA PHE A 79 0.17 11.96 24.63
C PHE A 79 -1.27 12.28 25.00
N THR A 80 -1.84 11.41 25.82
CA THR A 80 -3.22 11.48 26.28
C THR A 80 -3.45 10.52 27.45
N GLN A 81 -4.66 10.53 28.01
CA GLN A 81 -5.07 9.57 29.02
C GLN A 81 -6.40 8.91 28.63
N CYS A 82 -6.41 7.60 28.62
CA CYS A 82 -7.63 6.82 28.42
C CYS A 82 -8.37 6.68 29.75
N GLN A 83 -9.63 7.10 29.75
CA GLN A 83 -10.55 7.21 30.89
C GLN A 83 -11.49 5.98 30.96
N PRO A 84 -12.18 5.73 32.10
CA PRO A 84 -13.19 4.68 32.18
C PRO A 84 -14.27 4.80 31.10
N GLY A 85 -14.58 3.67 30.46
CA GLY A 85 -15.51 3.58 29.33
C GLY A 85 -14.89 3.90 27.99
N THR A 86 -13.58 4.21 27.91
CA THR A 86 -12.85 4.33 26.65
C THR A 86 -11.93 3.13 26.44
N PHE A 87 -11.37 3.01 25.22
CA PHE A 87 -10.47 1.93 24.90
C PHE A 87 -9.09 2.45 24.46
N VAL A 88 -8.07 1.69 24.81
CA VAL A 88 -6.68 1.92 24.40
C VAL A 88 -6.44 1.08 23.16
N ALA A 89 -6.42 1.71 22.02
CA ALA A 89 -6.08 1.05 20.77
C ALA A 89 -5.71 2.05 19.68
N ASP A 90 -4.83 1.63 18.80
CA ASP A 90 -4.66 2.14 17.45
C ASP A 90 -4.80 0.99 16.45
N ILE A 91 -4.66 1.27 15.16
CA ILE A 91 -4.82 0.25 14.11
C ILE A 91 -3.77 -0.87 14.22
N SER A 92 -2.63 -0.64 14.87
CA SER A 92 -1.58 -1.65 15.07
C SER A 92 -2.06 -2.84 15.88
N MET A 93 -2.90 -2.62 16.88
CA MET A 93 -3.49 -3.70 17.70
C MET A 93 -4.45 -4.59 16.90
N PHE A 94 -4.99 -4.05 15.81
CA PHE A 94 -5.82 -4.80 14.88
C PHE A 94 -5.02 -5.53 13.81
N THR A 95 -3.94 -4.91 13.29
CA THR A 95 -3.12 -5.43 12.19
C THR A 95 -1.98 -6.34 12.66
N GLY A 96 -1.59 -6.27 13.95
CA GLY A 96 -0.41 -6.93 14.49
C GLY A 96 0.89 -6.17 14.27
N GLU A 97 0.79 -4.96 13.70
CA GLU A 97 1.94 -4.06 13.51
C GLU A 97 2.50 -3.55 14.84
N PRO A 98 3.71 -2.97 14.86
CA PRO A 98 4.26 -2.33 16.05
C PRO A 98 3.41 -1.16 16.53
N THR A 99 3.20 -1.07 17.85
CA THR A 99 2.53 0.07 18.49
C THR A 99 3.35 1.35 18.37
N LEU A 100 2.69 2.48 18.17
CA LEU A 100 3.34 3.80 18.04
C LEU A 100 3.66 4.45 19.39
N ALA A 101 3.01 4.01 20.46
CA ALA A 101 3.14 4.58 21.79
C ALA A 101 3.23 3.47 22.85
N ARG A 102 3.51 3.86 24.06
CA ARG A 102 3.53 3.02 25.28
C ARG A 102 2.29 3.31 26.12
N GLY A 103 1.66 2.26 26.68
CA GLY A 103 0.59 2.40 27.65
C GLY A 103 1.06 2.16 29.08
N VAL A 104 0.84 3.12 29.98
CA VAL A 104 1.22 3.04 31.39
C VAL A 104 0.02 3.30 32.28
N VAL A 105 -0.19 2.47 33.27
CA VAL A 105 -1.28 2.61 34.23
C VAL A 105 -1.01 3.81 35.14
N ALA A 106 -1.90 4.81 35.12
CA ALA A 106 -1.76 6.03 35.90
C ALA A 106 -2.30 5.89 37.34
N GLU A 107 -3.38 5.13 37.50
CA GLU A 107 -4.09 4.87 38.76
C GLU A 107 -4.37 3.37 38.88
N GLU A 108 -4.74 2.90 40.06
CA GLU A 108 -5.24 1.51 40.21
C GLU A 108 -6.40 1.27 39.26
N SER A 109 -6.21 0.39 38.28
CA SER A 109 -7.10 0.22 37.15
C SER A 109 -7.59 -1.20 36.99
N SER A 110 -8.85 -1.33 36.57
CA SER A 110 -9.42 -2.57 36.05
C SER A 110 -9.63 -2.42 34.56
N VAL A 111 -9.09 -3.35 33.78
CA VAL A 111 -9.02 -3.26 32.32
C VAL A 111 -9.47 -4.58 31.69
N LEU A 112 -10.31 -4.52 30.66
CA LEU A 112 -10.52 -5.66 29.78
C LEU A 112 -9.32 -5.82 28.85
N VAL A 113 -8.82 -7.04 28.73
CA VAL A 113 -7.70 -7.41 27.86
C VAL A 113 -8.18 -8.43 26.84
N MET A 114 -8.10 -8.10 25.56
CA MET A 114 -8.57 -8.93 24.46
C MET A 114 -7.44 -9.25 23.50
N ALA A 115 -7.27 -10.53 23.15
CA ALA A 115 -6.26 -10.94 22.16
C ALA A 115 -6.59 -10.38 20.76
N PRO A 116 -5.57 -10.10 19.92
CA PRO A 116 -5.77 -9.54 18.58
C PRO A 116 -6.70 -10.37 17.68
N GLU A 117 -6.65 -11.70 17.78
CA GLU A 117 -7.52 -12.57 17.00
C GLU A 117 -9.00 -12.45 17.43
N GLU A 118 -9.27 -12.31 18.73
CA GLU A 118 -10.62 -12.08 19.24
C GLU A 118 -11.15 -10.72 18.80
N LEU A 119 -10.30 -9.67 18.85
CA LEU A 119 -10.65 -8.36 18.33
C LEU A 119 -11.05 -8.42 16.85
N ARG A 120 -10.26 -9.10 16.00
CA ARG A 120 -10.58 -9.28 14.58
C ARG A 120 -11.90 -10.02 14.37
N ARG A 121 -12.16 -11.09 15.14
CA ARG A 121 -13.42 -11.84 15.07
C ARG A 121 -14.61 -10.97 15.48
N LEU A 122 -14.48 -10.22 16.56
CA LEU A 122 -15.52 -9.32 17.03
C LEU A 122 -15.83 -8.21 16.03
N VAL A 123 -14.80 -7.54 15.50
CA VAL A 123 -14.96 -6.47 14.49
C VAL A 123 -15.63 -6.99 13.22
N ALA A 124 -15.35 -8.23 12.82
CA ALA A 124 -15.99 -8.85 11.65
C ALA A 124 -17.45 -9.25 11.93
N GLY A 125 -17.77 -9.66 13.17
CA GLY A 125 -19.09 -10.20 13.54
C GLY A 125 -20.09 -9.18 14.09
N ALA A 126 -19.63 -8.10 14.73
CA ALA A 126 -20.46 -7.09 15.39
C ALA A 126 -20.48 -5.77 14.59
N ALA A 127 -21.47 -5.60 13.72
CA ALA A 127 -21.49 -4.51 12.74
C ALA A 127 -21.32 -3.12 13.37
N GLU A 128 -22.16 -2.75 14.34
CA GLU A 128 -22.12 -1.39 14.94
C GLU A 128 -20.87 -1.18 15.81
N LEU A 129 -20.54 -2.15 16.67
CA LEU A 129 -19.37 -2.07 17.54
C LEU A 129 -18.07 -2.15 16.73
N GLY A 130 -18.00 -3.06 15.76
CA GLY A 130 -16.87 -3.20 14.86
C GLY A 130 -16.59 -1.94 14.03
N ASP A 131 -17.65 -1.30 13.53
CA ASP A 131 -17.52 -0.03 12.81
C ASP A 131 -17.02 1.11 13.71
N LEU A 132 -17.52 1.20 14.96
CA LEU A 132 -17.06 2.18 15.93
C LEU A 132 -15.56 2.00 16.22
N LEU A 133 -15.14 0.78 16.57
CA LEU A 133 -13.76 0.48 16.92
C LEU A 133 -12.81 0.76 15.74
N LEU A 134 -13.11 0.21 14.57
CA LEU A 134 -12.27 0.36 13.40
C LEU A 134 -12.17 1.81 12.94
N ARG A 135 -13.29 2.54 12.89
CA ARG A 135 -13.30 3.97 12.53
C ARG A 135 -12.45 4.78 13.49
N THR A 136 -12.57 4.56 14.78
CA THR A 136 -11.78 5.27 15.80
C THR A 136 -10.29 4.98 15.65
N MET A 137 -9.91 3.72 15.44
CA MET A 137 -8.50 3.34 15.24
C MET A 137 -7.90 4.01 14.01
N VAL A 138 -8.67 4.06 12.90
CA VAL A 138 -8.22 4.73 11.66
C VAL A 138 -8.04 6.23 11.88
N VAL A 139 -9.04 6.90 12.49
CA VAL A 139 -8.97 8.34 12.75
C VAL A 139 -7.81 8.70 13.69
N ARG A 140 -7.58 7.89 14.74
CA ARG A 140 -6.41 8.06 15.63
C ARG A 140 -5.11 7.96 14.85
N ARG A 141 -4.98 6.97 13.94
CA ARG A 141 -3.78 6.79 13.12
C ARG A 141 -3.55 7.99 12.18
N GLU A 142 -4.60 8.47 11.51
CA GLU A 142 -4.53 9.66 10.66
C GLU A 142 -4.10 10.90 11.47
N TRP A 143 -4.73 11.11 12.63
CA TRP A 143 -4.37 12.21 13.51
C TRP A 143 -2.91 12.15 13.97
N LEU A 144 -2.43 10.97 14.41
CA LEU A 144 -1.03 10.75 14.80
C LEU A 144 -0.07 11.10 13.66
N LYS A 145 -0.42 10.68 12.44
CA LYS A 145 0.34 10.98 11.23
C LYS A 145 0.42 12.50 10.98
N ASP A 146 -0.70 13.20 11.08
CA ASP A 146 -0.78 14.64 10.82
C ASP A 146 0.01 15.47 11.84
N GLN A 147 0.10 15.00 13.08
CA GLN A 147 0.85 15.67 14.15
C GLN A 147 2.34 15.30 14.20
N GLY A 148 2.77 14.35 13.38
CA GLY A 148 4.16 13.91 13.33
C GLY A 148 4.63 13.07 14.53
N TYR A 149 3.72 12.51 15.31
CA TYR A 149 4.06 11.71 16.49
C TYR A 149 4.32 10.23 16.15
N GLY A 150 5.25 9.63 16.90
CA GLY A 150 5.60 8.21 16.74
C GLY A 150 6.21 7.89 15.38
N LEU A 151 6.72 8.89 14.67
CA LEU A 151 7.16 8.76 13.31
C LEU A 151 8.59 8.29 13.20
N GLU A 152 8.79 7.38 12.28
CA GLU A 152 10.11 7.10 11.73
C GLU A 152 10.66 8.40 11.11
N ARG A 153 11.92 8.77 11.41
CA ARG A 153 12.58 9.91 10.75
C ARG A 153 13.41 9.42 9.59
N LEU A 154 13.04 9.82 8.40
CA LEU A 154 13.83 9.56 7.21
C LEU A 154 14.60 10.83 6.82
N ILE A 155 15.90 10.76 6.89
CA ILE A 155 16.82 11.85 6.52
C ILE A 155 17.53 11.46 5.24
N GLY A 156 17.51 12.32 4.23
CA GLY A 156 18.16 12.03 2.95
C GLY A 156 18.23 13.25 2.05
N ARG A 157 18.73 13.06 0.84
CA ARG A 157 18.72 14.11 -0.19
C ARG A 157 17.48 14.00 -1.05
N ARG A 158 16.90 15.12 -1.41
CA ARG A 158 15.74 15.17 -2.31
C ARG A 158 16.04 14.52 -3.67
N SER A 159 17.26 14.64 -4.18
CA SER A 159 17.74 14.04 -5.43
C SER A 159 18.10 12.55 -5.32
N SER A 160 18.02 11.94 -4.14
CA SER A 160 18.36 10.52 -3.94
C SER A 160 17.20 9.61 -4.36
N GLY A 161 17.44 8.74 -5.35
CA GLY A 161 16.49 7.70 -5.76
C GLY A 161 16.18 6.70 -4.64
N ASP A 162 17.17 6.33 -3.83
CA ASP A 162 16.99 5.41 -2.70
C ASP A 162 16.11 6.04 -1.60
N ALA A 163 16.36 7.33 -1.28
CA ALA A 163 15.51 8.05 -0.33
C ALA A 163 14.06 8.16 -0.83
N PHE A 164 13.87 8.42 -2.13
CA PHE A 164 12.56 8.45 -2.76
C PHE A 164 11.85 7.08 -2.66
N ALA A 165 12.54 5.99 -3.00
CA ALA A 165 11.98 4.64 -2.94
C ALA A 165 11.57 4.23 -1.51
N ILE A 166 12.37 4.61 -0.50
CA ILE A 166 12.01 4.38 0.91
C ILE A 166 10.78 5.21 1.31
N ARG A 167 10.70 6.49 0.91
CA ARG A 167 9.53 7.34 1.16
C ARG A 167 8.27 6.73 0.57
N GLU A 168 8.33 6.28 -0.68
CA GLU A 168 7.20 5.62 -1.35
C GLU A 168 6.80 4.32 -0.62
N LEU A 169 7.78 3.50 -0.20
CA LEU A 169 7.52 2.29 0.57
C LEU A 169 6.77 2.59 1.88
N LEU A 170 7.26 3.57 2.65
CA LEU A 170 6.67 3.96 3.92
C LEU A 170 5.25 4.51 3.74
N GLU A 171 5.06 5.46 2.82
CA GLU A 171 3.77 6.09 2.55
C GLU A 171 2.69 5.09 2.13
N ARG A 172 3.02 4.21 1.18
CA ARG A 172 2.07 3.23 0.64
C ARG A 172 1.76 2.08 1.58
N ASN A 173 2.68 1.74 2.50
CA ASN A 173 2.43 0.77 3.56
C ASN A 173 1.82 1.40 4.81
N LEU A 174 1.38 2.66 4.76
CA LEU A 174 0.75 3.39 5.86
C LEU A 174 1.66 3.57 7.08
N VAL A 175 2.97 3.49 6.90
CA VAL A 175 3.94 3.75 7.96
C VAL A 175 4.07 5.25 8.14
N PRO A 176 3.74 5.82 9.30
CA PRO A 176 3.93 7.23 9.57
C PRO A 176 5.43 7.56 9.64
N PHE A 177 5.85 8.61 8.96
CA PHE A 177 7.24 9.08 9.01
C PHE A 177 7.34 10.58 8.79
N SER A 178 8.42 11.19 9.28
CA SER A 178 8.82 12.55 8.94
C SER A 178 9.96 12.52 7.91
N TRP A 179 9.86 13.37 6.90
CA TRP A 179 10.90 13.54 5.89
C TRP A 179 11.74 14.78 6.18
N HIS A 180 13.06 14.62 6.18
CA HIS A 180 14.04 15.67 6.41
C HIS A 180 15.06 15.71 5.28
N ASP A 181 15.07 16.80 4.52
CA ASP A 181 16.06 17.01 3.47
C ASP A 181 17.35 17.56 4.05
N ILE A 182 18.40 16.73 4.07
CA ILE A 182 19.70 17.10 4.67
C ILE A 182 20.33 18.33 4.01
N ASP A 183 19.97 18.68 2.79
CA ASP A 183 20.57 19.85 2.14
C ASP A 183 19.96 21.17 2.62
N THR A 184 18.75 21.13 3.19
CA THR A 184 17.98 22.31 3.65
C THR A 184 17.68 22.32 5.16
N ASP A 185 17.81 21.18 5.85
CA ASP A 185 17.48 21.02 7.27
C ASP A 185 18.76 20.97 8.13
N ASP A 186 19.11 22.10 8.73
CA ASP A 186 20.30 22.22 9.60
C ASP A 186 20.13 21.46 10.93
N GLU A 187 18.92 21.24 11.42
CA GLU A 187 18.66 20.45 12.63
C GLU A 187 18.99 18.97 12.39
N SER A 188 18.58 18.44 11.24
CA SER A 188 18.90 17.07 10.85
C SER A 188 20.39 16.88 10.60
N LYS A 189 21.10 17.87 10.04
CA LYS A 189 22.57 17.82 9.95
C LYS A 189 23.22 17.73 11.34
N ALA A 190 22.81 18.60 12.26
CA ALA A 190 23.32 18.59 13.63
C ALA A 190 22.98 17.28 14.38
N LEU A 191 21.85 16.65 14.08
CA LEU A 191 21.50 15.33 14.62
C LEU A 191 22.44 14.24 14.09
N LEU A 192 22.69 14.18 12.79
CA LEU A 192 23.61 13.21 12.19
C LEU A 192 25.02 13.39 12.72
N ASP A 193 25.50 14.62 12.86
CA ASP A 193 26.80 14.92 13.45
C ASP A 193 26.92 14.39 14.90
N ARG A 194 25.88 14.57 15.71
CA ARG A 194 25.84 14.02 17.08
C ARG A 194 25.86 12.51 17.12
N LEU A 195 25.26 11.86 16.12
CA LEU A 195 25.23 10.39 15.98
C LEU A 195 26.50 9.84 15.31
N GLY A 196 27.42 10.71 14.86
CA GLY A 196 28.63 10.32 14.13
C GLY A 196 28.33 9.68 12.77
N ILE A 197 27.30 10.17 12.08
CA ILE A 197 26.85 9.66 10.78
C ILE A 197 27.19 10.69 9.71
N GLY A 198 27.90 10.25 8.66
CA GLY A 198 28.25 11.10 7.52
C GLY A 198 27.07 11.32 6.58
N ALA A 199 27.05 12.48 5.90
CA ALA A 199 26.02 12.78 4.88
C ALA A 199 26.07 11.84 3.66
N ASP A 200 27.17 11.16 3.44
CA ASP A 200 27.37 10.14 2.41
C ASP A 200 26.74 8.79 2.76
N GLU A 201 26.35 8.58 4.03
CA GLU A 201 25.62 7.40 4.47
C GLU A 201 24.09 7.54 4.30
N CYS A 202 23.59 8.69 3.81
CA CYS A 202 22.17 8.89 3.52
C CYS A 202 21.69 8.00 2.36
N PRO A 203 20.41 7.53 2.39
CA PRO A 203 19.35 7.85 3.34
C PRO A 203 19.53 7.18 4.72
N ILE A 204 19.10 7.88 5.78
CA ILE A 204 19.11 7.38 7.16
C ILE A 204 17.68 7.23 7.65
N LEU A 205 17.31 6.06 8.13
CA LEU A 205 16.04 5.83 8.81
C LEU A 205 16.28 5.70 10.31
N ILE A 206 15.82 6.70 11.07
CA ILE A 206 15.94 6.73 12.53
C ILE A 206 14.63 6.25 13.14
N ARG A 207 14.75 5.27 14.01
CA ARG A 207 13.67 4.69 14.80
C ARG A 207 13.98 4.85 16.29
N THR A 208 13.00 4.64 17.15
CA THR A 208 13.14 4.74 18.61
C THR A 208 14.33 3.93 19.15
N HIS A 209 14.61 2.76 18.59
CA HIS A 209 15.62 1.83 19.10
C HIS A 209 16.70 1.44 18.09
N ASN A 210 16.62 1.95 16.86
CA ASN A 210 17.54 1.57 15.79
C ASN A 210 17.77 2.72 14.80
N VAL A 211 18.96 2.73 14.18
CA VAL A 211 19.30 3.66 13.10
C VAL A 211 19.82 2.85 11.93
N LEU A 212 19.07 2.85 10.84
CA LEU A 212 19.46 2.22 9.60
C LEU A 212 20.19 3.23 8.70
N ARG A 213 21.38 2.88 8.25
CA ARG A 213 22.23 3.69 7.37
C ARG A 213 22.23 3.11 5.97
N SER A 214 21.92 3.92 4.97
CA SER A 214 21.76 3.49 3.57
C SER A 214 20.98 2.16 3.44
N PRO A 215 19.80 2.01 4.11
CA PRO A 215 19.13 0.73 4.13
C PRO A 215 18.55 0.38 2.76
N SER A 216 18.59 -0.89 2.41
CA SER A 216 17.79 -1.42 1.30
C SER A 216 16.29 -1.43 1.66
N LEU A 217 15.41 -1.44 0.67
CA LEU A 217 13.95 -1.58 0.88
C LEU A 217 13.60 -2.83 1.68
N THR A 218 14.33 -3.92 1.45
CA THR A 218 14.20 -5.17 2.21
C THR A 218 14.49 -4.98 3.70
N GLN A 219 15.61 -4.32 4.03
CA GLN A 219 15.97 -4.04 5.42
C GLN A 219 14.94 -3.13 6.11
N VAL A 220 14.44 -2.12 5.39
CA VAL A 220 13.36 -1.25 5.90
C VAL A 220 12.10 -2.07 6.15
N ALA A 221 11.70 -2.93 5.21
CA ALA A 221 10.52 -3.76 5.33
C ALA A 221 10.61 -4.77 6.49
N ASP A 222 11.77 -5.41 6.67
CA ASP A 222 12.00 -6.36 7.77
C ASP A 222 11.96 -5.65 9.12
N GLU A 223 12.65 -4.52 9.22
CA GLU A 223 12.70 -3.72 10.44
C GLU A 223 11.30 -3.20 10.84
N LEU A 224 10.49 -2.79 9.87
CA LEU A 224 9.12 -2.34 10.09
C LEU A 224 8.11 -3.49 10.19
N GLY A 225 8.54 -4.71 9.85
CA GLY A 225 7.70 -5.92 9.87
C GLY A 225 6.59 -5.92 8.85
N LEU A 226 6.82 -5.31 7.71
CA LEU A 226 5.91 -5.35 6.57
C LEU A 226 5.82 -6.75 5.96
N ARG A 227 6.77 -7.63 6.29
CA ARG A 227 6.79 -9.03 5.93
C ARG A 227 6.19 -9.88 7.04
N ALA A 228 5.04 -10.48 6.78
CA ALA A 228 4.41 -11.40 7.73
C ALA A 228 5.22 -12.69 7.85
N ASN A 229 5.29 -13.24 9.06
CA ASN A 229 5.87 -14.57 9.27
C ASN A 229 4.82 -15.62 8.92
N VAL A 230 4.94 -16.20 7.73
CA VAL A 230 4.00 -17.19 7.18
C VAL A 230 4.67 -18.53 6.82
N ASP A 231 5.93 -18.73 7.26
CA ASP A 231 6.68 -19.94 6.92
C ASP A 231 5.94 -21.22 7.35
N GLN A 232 5.91 -22.20 6.44
CA GLN A 232 5.25 -23.50 6.57
C GLN A 232 3.71 -23.44 6.78
N GLN A 233 3.08 -22.26 6.68
CA GLN A 233 1.64 -22.13 6.81
C GLN A 233 0.91 -22.61 5.54
N THR A 234 -0.34 -23.01 5.71
CA THR A 234 -1.22 -23.45 4.62
C THR A 234 -2.45 -22.56 4.55
N PHE A 235 -2.73 -22.03 3.36
CA PHE A 235 -3.87 -21.17 3.08
C PHE A 235 -4.81 -21.83 2.06
N ASP A 236 -6.11 -21.49 2.14
CA ASP A 236 -7.06 -21.87 1.11
C ASP A 236 -6.74 -21.13 -0.20
N ALA A 237 -6.36 -19.86 -0.10
CA ALA A 237 -5.96 -19.04 -1.24
C ALA A 237 -4.69 -18.22 -0.95
N VAL A 238 -3.78 -18.21 -1.92
CA VAL A 238 -2.67 -17.26 -1.96
C VAL A 238 -2.84 -16.38 -3.19
N VAL A 239 -2.93 -15.06 -2.95
CA VAL A 239 -3.10 -14.02 -3.96
C VAL A 239 -1.76 -13.34 -4.20
N LEU A 240 -1.26 -13.33 -5.43
CA LEU A 240 -0.04 -12.64 -5.80
C LEU A 240 -0.37 -11.27 -6.39
N GLY A 241 -0.08 -10.22 -5.64
CA GLY A 241 -0.36 -8.82 -5.94
C GLY A 241 -1.52 -8.24 -5.13
N ALA A 242 -1.28 -7.11 -4.46
CA ALA A 242 -2.23 -6.35 -3.65
C ALA A 242 -2.78 -5.10 -4.38
N GLY A 243 -2.90 -5.14 -5.71
CA GLY A 243 -3.65 -4.15 -6.48
C GLY A 243 -5.16 -4.29 -6.25
N PRO A 244 -6.02 -3.45 -6.89
CA PRO A 244 -7.47 -3.49 -6.69
C PRO A 244 -8.11 -4.87 -6.92
N ALA A 245 -7.61 -5.64 -7.88
CA ALA A 245 -8.11 -7.00 -8.15
C ALA A 245 -7.75 -7.95 -7.00
N GLY A 246 -6.48 -7.93 -6.55
CA GLY A 246 -6.00 -8.79 -5.46
C GLY A 246 -6.65 -8.43 -4.12
N LEU A 247 -6.75 -7.14 -3.78
CA LEU A 247 -7.44 -6.69 -2.57
C LEU A 247 -8.92 -7.07 -2.58
N ALA A 248 -9.61 -6.88 -3.71
CA ALA A 248 -11.01 -7.30 -3.83
C ALA A 248 -11.15 -8.80 -3.65
N SER A 249 -10.29 -9.62 -4.28
CA SER A 249 -10.33 -11.07 -4.10
C SER A 249 -10.05 -11.47 -2.66
N ALA A 250 -9.13 -10.80 -1.96
CA ALA A 250 -8.85 -11.04 -0.56
C ALA A 250 -10.04 -10.70 0.35
N VAL A 251 -10.68 -9.53 0.13
CA VAL A 251 -11.87 -9.11 0.87
C VAL A 251 -12.98 -10.15 0.74
N TYR A 252 -13.33 -10.52 -0.49
CA TYR A 252 -14.42 -11.46 -0.74
C TYR A 252 -14.08 -12.88 -0.27
N ALA A 253 -12.89 -13.39 -0.57
CA ALA A 253 -12.47 -14.74 -0.15
C ALA A 253 -12.46 -14.87 1.39
N SER A 254 -11.87 -13.89 2.09
CA SER A 254 -11.83 -13.91 3.56
C SER A 254 -13.20 -13.70 4.18
N SER A 255 -14.04 -12.82 3.62
CA SER A 255 -15.41 -12.63 4.11
C SER A 255 -16.30 -13.86 3.94
N GLU A 256 -15.97 -14.74 3.00
CA GLU A 256 -16.64 -16.03 2.77
C GLU A 256 -15.93 -17.21 3.48
N GLY A 257 -15.00 -16.91 4.39
CA GLY A 257 -14.39 -17.87 5.31
C GLY A 257 -13.17 -18.62 4.76
N LEU A 258 -12.60 -18.19 3.63
CA LEU A 258 -11.36 -18.77 3.12
C LEU A 258 -10.15 -18.12 3.82
N THR A 259 -9.24 -18.95 4.31
CA THR A 259 -7.93 -18.46 4.81
C THR A 259 -7.14 -17.91 3.63
N THR A 260 -6.86 -16.60 3.64
CA THR A 260 -6.29 -15.89 2.49
C THR A 260 -5.00 -15.16 2.85
N LEU A 261 -3.94 -15.42 2.07
CA LEU A 261 -2.68 -14.68 2.11
C LEU A 261 -2.55 -13.86 0.83
N VAL A 262 -2.22 -12.59 0.97
CA VAL A 262 -1.83 -11.71 -0.14
C VAL A 262 -0.34 -11.45 -0.05
N ILE A 263 0.38 -11.72 -1.12
CA ILE A 263 1.81 -11.43 -1.25
C ILE A 263 1.97 -10.27 -2.22
N GLU A 264 2.57 -9.18 -1.74
CA GLU A 264 2.78 -7.98 -2.51
C GLU A 264 4.27 -7.68 -2.68
N ARG A 265 4.65 -7.28 -3.88
CA ARG A 265 6.05 -7.01 -4.22
C ARG A 265 6.60 -5.78 -3.49
N PHE A 266 5.82 -4.73 -3.38
CA PHE A 266 6.25 -3.45 -2.84
C PHE A 266 5.32 -2.98 -1.72
N ALA A 267 4.10 -2.55 -2.08
CA ALA A 267 3.11 -2.05 -1.16
C ALA A 267 1.69 -2.22 -1.71
N PRO A 268 0.67 -2.39 -0.84
CA PRO A 268 -0.71 -2.49 -1.25
C PRO A 268 -1.16 -1.30 -2.11
N GLY A 269 -2.12 -1.56 -3.01
CA GLY A 269 -2.71 -0.56 -3.88
C GLY A 269 -2.35 -0.70 -5.35
N GLY A 270 -1.23 -1.34 -5.69
CA GLY A 270 -0.79 -1.49 -7.07
C GLY A 270 -0.72 -0.13 -7.80
N GLN A 271 -0.95 -0.12 -9.11
CA GLN A 271 -0.97 1.12 -9.91
C GLN A 271 -2.15 2.06 -9.58
N ALA A 272 -3.26 1.53 -9.05
CA ALA A 272 -4.37 2.40 -8.66
C ALA A 272 -3.99 3.29 -7.47
N GLY A 273 -3.19 2.77 -6.51
CA GLY A 273 -2.70 3.52 -5.37
C GLY A 273 -1.85 4.73 -5.73
N THR A 274 -1.24 4.74 -6.91
CA THR A 274 -0.44 5.87 -7.41
C THR A 274 -1.24 6.89 -8.23
N SER A 275 -2.56 6.72 -8.36
CA SER A 275 -3.42 7.68 -9.07
C SER A 275 -3.77 8.83 -8.15
N ALA A 276 -3.42 10.07 -8.53
CA ALA A 276 -3.72 11.25 -7.75
C ALA A 276 -5.23 11.42 -7.50
N ARG A 277 -6.06 11.12 -8.50
CA ARG A 277 -7.52 11.20 -8.39
C ARG A 277 -8.22 10.20 -9.30
N ILE A 278 -9.13 9.43 -8.74
CA ILE A 278 -10.03 8.52 -9.45
C ILE A 278 -11.44 9.11 -9.39
N GLU A 279 -11.95 9.62 -10.51
CA GLU A 279 -13.25 10.32 -10.56
C GLU A 279 -14.37 9.48 -11.18
N ASN A 280 -14.01 8.38 -11.82
CA ASN A 280 -14.96 7.50 -12.53
C ASN A 280 -15.17 6.16 -11.80
N TYR A 281 -14.88 6.08 -10.51
CA TYR A 281 -15.22 4.95 -9.68
C TYR A 281 -16.59 5.17 -9.04
N LEU A 282 -17.51 4.24 -9.25
CA LEU A 282 -18.90 4.35 -8.79
C LEU A 282 -18.98 4.52 -7.27
N GLY A 283 -19.85 5.45 -6.82
CA GLY A 283 -20.08 5.73 -5.40
C GLY A 283 -19.30 6.93 -4.84
N PHE A 284 -18.38 7.52 -5.62
CA PHE A 284 -17.58 8.67 -5.22
C PHE A 284 -17.80 9.87 -6.17
N PRO A 285 -18.87 10.65 -5.97
CA PRO A 285 -19.26 11.72 -6.91
C PRO A 285 -18.23 12.86 -7.01
N THR A 286 -17.42 13.06 -5.97
CA THR A 286 -16.31 14.03 -5.96
C THR A 286 -14.98 13.42 -6.36
N GLY A 287 -14.95 12.11 -6.67
CA GLY A 287 -13.71 11.35 -6.81
C GLY A 287 -13.02 11.10 -5.47
N LEU A 288 -11.96 10.31 -5.50
CA LEU A 288 -11.07 10.09 -4.36
C LEU A 288 -9.66 9.81 -4.89
N SER A 289 -8.64 9.93 -4.02
CA SER A 289 -7.29 9.53 -4.40
C SER A 289 -7.19 8.00 -4.56
N GLY A 290 -6.25 7.54 -5.37
CA GLY A 290 -5.96 6.12 -5.47
C GLY A 290 -5.45 5.55 -4.16
N SER A 291 -4.67 6.33 -3.42
CA SER A 291 -4.18 6.01 -2.07
C SER A 291 -5.35 5.77 -1.12
N ASP A 292 -6.30 6.70 -0.98
CA ASP A 292 -7.48 6.54 -0.11
C ASP A 292 -8.30 5.30 -0.45
N LEU A 293 -8.52 5.05 -1.75
CA LEU A 293 -9.28 3.88 -2.19
C LEU A 293 -8.60 2.58 -1.75
N THR A 294 -7.30 2.49 -1.99
CA THR A 294 -6.55 1.25 -1.75
C THR A 294 -6.22 1.03 -0.27
N GLN A 295 -6.03 2.10 0.50
CA GLN A 295 -5.94 2.03 1.96
C GLN A 295 -7.21 1.48 2.59
N ARG A 296 -8.38 2.00 2.19
CA ARG A 296 -9.69 1.48 2.64
C ARG A 296 -9.88 0.01 2.27
N ALA A 297 -9.47 -0.40 1.06
CA ALA A 297 -9.54 -1.78 0.63
C ALA A 297 -8.59 -2.69 1.44
N THR A 298 -7.40 -2.22 1.78
CA THR A 298 -6.43 -2.93 2.63
C THR A 298 -6.99 -3.14 4.04
N LEU A 299 -7.52 -2.08 4.66
CA LEU A 299 -8.19 -2.16 5.96
C LEU A 299 -9.39 -3.12 5.93
N GLN A 300 -10.14 -3.12 4.82
CA GLN A 300 -11.27 -4.02 4.66
C GLN A 300 -10.83 -5.48 4.52
N ALA A 301 -9.72 -5.76 3.82
CA ALA A 301 -9.16 -7.11 3.73
C ALA A 301 -8.68 -7.61 5.10
N TRP A 302 -7.99 -6.77 5.86
CA TRP A 302 -7.61 -7.08 7.25
C TRP A 302 -8.82 -7.31 8.15
N LYS A 303 -9.87 -6.49 8.03
CA LYS A 303 -11.15 -6.67 8.78
C LYS A 303 -11.70 -8.09 8.65
N PHE A 304 -11.60 -8.69 7.48
CA PHE A 304 -12.05 -10.05 7.22
C PHE A 304 -11.00 -11.13 7.47
N GLY A 305 -9.83 -10.76 8.00
CA GLY A 305 -8.78 -11.70 8.41
C GLY A 305 -7.82 -12.12 7.30
N ALA A 306 -7.77 -11.40 6.17
CA ALA A 306 -6.73 -11.61 5.19
C ALA A 306 -5.36 -11.23 5.76
N VAL A 307 -4.35 -12.06 5.53
CA VAL A 307 -2.95 -11.74 5.84
C VAL A 307 -2.35 -11.05 4.63
N ILE A 308 -1.76 -9.87 4.79
CA ILE A 308 -1.05 -9.16 3.73
C ILE A 308 0.42 -9.08 4.11
N SER A 309 1.29 -9.56 3.21
CA SER A 309 2.73 -9.53 3.37
C SER A 309 3.33 -8.73 2.22
N SER A 310 3.96 -7.61 2.53
CA SER A 310 4.51 -6.65 1.57
C SER A 310 6.02 -6.81 1.38
N ALA A 311 6.58 -6.10 0.39
CA ALA A 311 8.02 -6.04 0.10
C ALA A 311 8.66 -7.39 -0.25
N HIS A 312 7.95 -8.24 -0.99
CA HIS A 312 8.48 -9.47 -1.58
C HIS A 312 8.80 -9.28 -3.06
N GLU A 313 10.02 -8.95 -3.41
CA GLU A 313 10.45 -8.69 -4.80
C GLU A 313 10.36 -9.90 -5.73
N GLY A 314 10.01 -11.06 -5.23
CA GLY A 314 9.80 -12.26 -6.01
C GLY A 314 9.05 -13.32 -5.24
N CYS A 315 8.24 -14.09 -5.96
CA CYS A 315 7.59 -15.28 -5.44
C CYS A 315 7.65 -16.35 -6.53
N ARG A 316 8.21 -17.50 -6.20
CA ARG A 316 8.23 -18.66 -7.08
C ARG A 316 7.23 -19.68 -6.59
N PHE A 317 6.38 -20.20 -7.45
CA PHE A 317 5.52 -21.32 -7.09
C PHE A 317 5.80 -22.57 -7.91
N SER A 318 5.64 -23.72 -7.26
CA SER A 318 5.86 -25.01 -7.89
C SER A 318 4.91 -25.25 -9.06
N SER A 319 5.43 -25.75 -10.16
CA SER A 319 4.61 -26.21 -11.28
C SER A 319 3.77 -27.44 -10.94
N SER A 320 4.18 -28.24 -9.93
CA SER A 320 3.49 -29.43 -9.47
C SER A 320 2.71 -29.19 -8.19
N GLU A 321 1.62 -29.95 -8.02
CA GLU A 321 0.92 -30.07 -6.75
C GLU A 321 1.39 -31.31 -6.00
N ARG A 322 1.53 -31.18 -4.70
CA ARG A 322 1.75 -32.30 -3.80
C ARG A 322 0.65 -32.32 -2.74
N ASP A 323 -0.02 -33.45 -2.60
CA ASP A 323 -1.15 -33.62 -1.66
C ASP A 323 -2.27 -32.57 -1.88
N GLY A 324 -2.49 -32.16 -3.13
CA GLY A 324 -3.45 -31.12 -3.49
C GLY A 324 -3.03 -29.69 -3.10
N LEU A 325 -1.77 -29.45 -2.76
CA LEU A 325 -1.24 -28.16 -2.37
C LEU A 325 -0.11 -27.73 -3.31
N ARG A 326 -0.05 -26.46 -3.63
CA ARG A 326 1.10 -25.82 -4.28
C ARG A 326 2.00 -25.20 -3.25
N GLU A 327 3.29 -25.41 -3.38
CA GLU A 327 4.29 -24.73 -2.56
C GLU A 327 4.73 -23.44 -3.28
N LEU A 328 4.72 -22.33 -2.54
CA LEU A 328 5.26 -21.04 -2.96
C LEU A 328 6.48 -20.76 -2.09
N THR A 329 7.56 -20.29 -2.72
CA THR A 329 8.76 -19.80 -2.02
C THR A 329 8.86 -18.30 -2.21
N LEU A 330 8.84 -17.56 -1.12
CA LEU A 330 8.95 -16.11 -1.10
C LEU A 330 10.41 -15.66 -1.26
N ALA A 331 10.62 -14.37 -1.54
CA ALA A 331 11.97 -13.82 -1.75
C ALA A 331 12.90 -13.97 -0.53
N ASP A 332 12.34 -13.96 0.67
CA ASP A 332 13.05 -14.17 1.95
C ASP A 332 13.29 -15.64 2.31
N GLY A 333 12.88 -16.56 1.44
CA GLY A 333 13.05 -18.01 1.62
C GLY A 333 11.92 -18.69 2.40
N GLN A 334 10.93 -17.97 2.92
CA GLN A 334 9.75 -18.57 3.53
C GLN A 334 9.00 -19.45 2.53
N ARG A 335 8.44 -20.57 2.98
CA ARG A 335 7.67 -21.50 2.16
C ARG A 335 6.22 -21.53 2.63
N VAL A 336 5.31 -21.29 1.71
CA VAL A 336 3.86 -21.25 1.95
C VAL A 336 3.17 -22.29 1.08
N ARG A 337 2.14 -22.92 1.60
CA ARG A 337 1.33 -23.88 0.85
C ARG A 337 -0.06 -23.31 0.58
N ALA A 338 -0.55 -23.52 -0.64
CA ALA A 338 -1.85 -23.00 -1.10
C ALA A 338 -2.69 -24.09 -1.77
N ARG A 339 -3.99 -24.11 -1.49
CA ARG A 339 -4.96 -24.88 -2.26
C ARG A 339 -5.25 -24.24 -3.61
N LEU A 340 -5.35 -22.91 -3.60
CA LEU A 340 -5.63 -22.08 -4.78
C LEU A 340 -4.59 -20.95 -4.87
N VAL A 341 -4.21 -20.60 -6.10
CA VAL A 341 -3.33 -19.45 -6.37
C VAL A 341 -4.06 -18.48 -7.28
N VAL A 342 -4.04 -17.21 -6.94
CA VAL A 342 -4.64 -16.13 -7.73
C VAL A 342 -3.55 -15.16 -8.18
N LEU A 343 -3.34 -15.08 -9.49
CA LEU A 343 -2.38 -14.17 -10.11
C LEU A 343 -3.04 -12.81 -10.35
N ALA A 344 -2.77 -11.85 -9.48
CA ALA A 344 -3.25 -10.48 -9.54
C ALA A 344 -2.09 -9.48 -9.71
N VAL A 345 -0.99 -9.93 -10.33
CA VAL A 345 0.29 -9.22 -10.42
C VAL A 345 0.25 -7.94 -11.26
N GLY A 346 -0.85 -7.71 -11.98
CA GLY A 346 -1.10 -6.50 -12.74
C GLY A 346 -0.16 -6.34 -13.95
N ALA A 347 0.27 -5.10 -14.16
CA ALA A 347 1.14 -4.73 -15.27
C ALA A 347 2.19 -3.73 -14.77
N ASP A 348 3.36 -3.72 -15.36
CA ASP A 348 4.40 -2.72 -15.10
C ASP A 348 4.28 -1.53 -16.05
N TYR A 349 4.60 -0.34 -15.57
CA TYR A 349 4.71 0.81 -16.45
C TYR A 349 5.80 0.56 -17.50
N ARG A 350 5.51 0.98 -18.72
CA ARG A 350 6.50 0.93 -19.77
C ARG A 350 7.56 1.97 -19.50
N HIS A 351 8.81 1.55 -19.50
CA HIS A 351 9.94 2.47 -19.41
C HIS A 351 10.00 3.40 -20.62
N LEU A 352 10.32 4.66 -20.37
CA LEU A 352 10.50 5.67 -21.41
C LEU A 352 11.75 5.32 -22.21
N ARG A 353 11.57 5.06 -23.50
CA ARG A 353 12.69 4.81 -24.43
C ARG A 353 13.21 6.14 -24.97
N ALA A 354 14.08 6.78 -24.21
CA ALA A 354 14.76 8.02 -24.56
C ALA A 354 16.21 7.93 -24.10
N ASP A 355 17.11 8.67 -24.77
CA ASP A 355 18.51 8.72 -24.39
C ASP A 355 18.63 9.28 -22.96
N GLU A 356 19.47 8.69 -22.13
CA GLU A 356 19.71 9.01 -20.71
C GLU A 356 18.51 8.75 -19.76
N ALA A 357 17.38 8.19 -20.20
CA ALA A 357 16.20 8.02 -19.38
C ALA A 357 16.46 7.18 -18.11
N GLU A 358 17.18 6.06 -18.22
CA GLU A 358 17.48 5.15 -17.11
C GLU A 358 18.23 5.86 -15.95
N ARG A 359 19.08 6.85 -16.28
CA ARG A 359 19.86 7.59 -15.29
C ARG A 359 18.99 8.47 -14.40
N PHE A 360 17.84 8.93 -14.92
CA PHE A 360 16.94 9.85 -14.23
C PHE A 360 15.73 9.16 -13.58
N GLU A 361 15.62 7.84 -13.64
CA GLU A 361 14.54 7.12 -12.97
C GLU A 361 14.58 7.35 -11.45
N GLY A 362 13.48 7.85 -10.88
CA GLY A 362 13.40 8.29 -9.49
C GLY A 362 14.15 9.59 -9.16
N ARG A 363 14.79 10.22 -10.17
CA ARG A 363 15.55 11.48 -10.04
C ARG A 363 15.07 12.53 -11.04
N GLY A 364 13.75 12.68 -11.16
CA GLY A 364 13.11 13.57 -12.12
C GLY A 364 12.33 12.85 -13.21
N LEU A 365 12.60 11.57 -13.52
CA LEU A 365 11.75 10.74 -14.37
C LEU A 365 10.85 9.86 -13.50
N TYR A 366 9.54 10.05 -13.62
CA TYR A 366 8.52 9.37 -12.85
C TYR A 366 7.49 8.68 -13.76
N TYR A 367 6.93 7.55 -13.30
CA TYR A 367 5.88 6.79 -14.00
C TYR A 367 4.52 6.92 -13.31
N ALA A 368 4.43 7.74 -12.28
CA ALA A 368 3.23 8.11 -11.56
C ALA A 368 3.22 9.62 -11.28
N ALA A 369 2.08 10.18 -10.94
CA ALA A 369 1.95 11.57 -10.52
C ALA A 369 1.10 11.61 -9.24
N THR A 370 1.65 11.05 -8.16
CA THR A 370 1.04 11.08 -6.82
C THR A 370 1.25 12.45 -6.19
N HIS A 371 0.78 12.61 -4.96
CA HIS A 371 1.06 13.82 -4.19
C HIS A 371 2.57 14.04 -3.98
N LEU A 372 3.33 12.94 -3.82
CA LEU A 372 4.77 12.99 -3.58
C LEU A 372 5.53 13.60 -4.75
N GLU A 373 5.31 13.08 -5.97
CA GLU A 373 5.95 13.60 -7.18
C GLU A 373 5.45 14.99 -7.55
N ALA A 374 4.17 15.30 -7.29
CA ALA A 374 3.61 16.61 -7.53
C ALA A 374 4.26 17.69 -6.64
N LEU A 375 4.59 17.37 -5.39
CA LEU A 375 5.34 18.28 -4.52
C LEU A 375 6.78 18.53 -5.01
N GLN A 376 7.42 17.52 -5.62
CA GLN A 376 8.76 17.69 -6.20
C GLN A 376 8.73 18.59 -7.44
N ALA A 377 7.61 18.62 -8.16
CA ALA A 377 7.38 19.44 -9.34
C ALA A 377 6.84 20.86 -9.02
N ALA A 378 6.71 21.21 -7.74
CA ALA A 378 6.07 22.47 -7.34
C ALA A 378 6.89 23.69 -7.81
N GLY A 379 6.24 24.57 -8.58
CA GLY A 379 6.85 25.80 -9.11
C GLY A 379 7.77 25.60 -10.32
N GLU A 380 7.89 24.37 -10.82
CA GLU A 380 8.80 23.99 -11.90
C GLU A 380 8.07 23.79 -13.24
N ASP A 381 8.83 23.80 -14.34
CA ASP A 381 8.34 23.36 -15.65
C ASP A 381 8.51 21.84 -15.74
N VAL A 382 7.47 21.16 -16.20
CA VAL A 382 7.44 19.69 -16.26
C VAL A 382 6.95 19.18 -17.61
N VAL A 383 7.37 17.98 -17.98
CA VAL A 383 6.89 17.28 -19.18
C VAL A 383 6.01 16.10 -18.76
N VAL A 384 4.81 16.00 -19.32
CA VAL A 384 3.97 14.80 -19.22
C VAL A 384 3.92 14.10 -20.57
N VAL A 385 4.27 12.82 -20.61
CA VAL A 385 4.33 12.02 -21.84
C VAL A 385 3.20 11.02 -21.85
N GLY A 386 2.28 11.13 -22.81
CA GLY A 386 1.17 10.18 -22.97
C GLY A 386 -0.17 10.82 -23.27
N GLY A 387 -1.03 10.13 -24.01
CA GLY A 387 -2.34 10.64 -24.49
C GLY A 387 -3.56 9.93 -23.90
N GLY A 388 -3.40 9.08 -22.89
CA GLY A 388 -4.51 8.37 -22.26
C GLY A 388 -5.03 9.05 -21.00
N ASN A 389 -6.04 8.44 -20.36
CA ASN A 389 -6.65 8.98 -19.13
C ASN A 389 -5.64 9.17 -17.98
N SER A 390 -4.64 8.29 -17.84
CA SER A 390 -3.61 8.44 -16.81
C SER A 390 -2.79 9.72 -17.02
N ALA A 391 -2.42 10.03 -18.27
CA ALA A 391 -1.75 11.29 -18.59
C ALA A 391 -2.64 12.51 -18.30
N GLY A 392 -3.92 12.43 -18.70
CA GLY A 392 -4.88 13.50 -18.43
C GLY A 392 -5.08 13.77 -16.93
N GLN A 393 -5.18 12.71 -16.12
CA GLN A 393 -5.28 12.82 -14.66
C GLN A 393 -4.00 13.41 -14.05
N ALA A 394 -2.82 12.98 -14.55
CA ALA A 394 -1.53 13.54 -14.12
C ALA A 394 -1.45 15.04 -14.42
N VAL A 395 -1.79 15.46 -15.65
CA VAL A 395 -1.83 16.89 -16.03
C VAL A 395 -2.75 17.66 -15.11
N VAL A 396 -4.00 17.22 -14.95
CA VAL A 396 -4.98 17.91 -14.09
C VAL A 396 -4.50 18.01 -12.63
N ASN A 397 -3.81 16.99 -12.10
CA ASN A 397 -3.21 17.07 -10.77
C ASN A 397 -2.08 18.09 -10.71
N LEU A 398 -1.21 18.10 -11.72
CA LEU A 398 -0.03 18.97 -11.77
C LEU A 398 -0.37 20.44 -12.03
N THR A 399 -1.55 20.78 -12.60
CA THR A 399 -1.93 22.18 -12.86
C THR A 399 -1.91 23.07 -11.63
N SER A 400 -2.17 22.52 -10.45
CA SER A 400 -2.14 23.25 -9.18
C SER A 400 -0.75 23.35 -8.53
N HIS A 401 0.25 22.66 -9.07
CA HIS A 401 1.60 22.57 -8.50
C HIS A 401 2.67 23.13 -9.43
N ALA A 402 2.68 22.69 -10.69
CA ALA A 402 3.71 23.06 -11.66
C ALA A 402 3.52 24.49 -12.21
N ARG A 403 4.61 25.15 -12.52
CA ARG A 403 4.62 26.45 -13.20
C ARG A 403 4.08 26.33 -14.62
N ARG A 404 4.57 25.33 -15.38
CA ARG A 404 4.17 25.01 -16.75
C ARG A 404 4.21 23.50 -16.97
N ILE A 405 3.28 22.99 -17.76
CA ILE A 405 3.18 21.57 -18.11
C ILE A 405 3.24 21.46 -19.64
N HIS A 406 4.24 20.75 -20.13
CA HIS A 406 4.35 20.35 -21.52
C HIS A 406 3.76 18.96 -21.70
N LEU A 407 2.57 18.86 -22.30
CA LEU A 407 1.92 17.57 -22.59
C LEU A 407 2.34 17.06 -23.97
N VAL A 408 3.21 16.05 -23.98
CA VAL A 408 3.76 15.46 -25.21
C VAL A 408 2.98 14.22 -25.61
N VAL A 409 2.33 14.25 -26.77
CA VAL A 409 1.46 13.18 -27.26
C VAL A 409 1.73 12.83 -28.72
N ARG A 410 1.71 11.54 -29.04
CA ARG A 410 1.95 11.04 -30.41
C ARG A 410 0.75 11.16 -31.33
N ARG A 411 -0.45 11.34 -30.78
CA ARG A 411 -1.73 11.44 -31.50
C ARG A 411 -2.62 12.45 -30.77
N ALA A 412 -3.65 12.94 -31.46
CA ALA A 412 -4.65 13.81 -30.84
C ALA A 412 -5.24 13.20 -29.55
N LEU A 413 -5.46 14.04 -28.54
CA LEU A 413 -5.98 13.62 -27.22
C LEU A 413 -7.31 12.88 -27.33
N THR A 414 -8.16 13.28 -28.28
CA THR A 414 -9.48 12.68 -28.52
C THR A 414 -9.43 11.19 -28.90
N ALA A 415 -8.25 10.68 -29.29
CA ALA A 415 -8.10 9.27 -29.67
C ALA A 415 -8.21 8.30 -28.48
N THR A 416 -7.79 8.71 -27.27
CA THR A 416 -7.66 7.80 -26.12
C THR A 416 -8.00 8.43 -24.77
N MET A 417 -8.21 9.74 -24.69
CA MET A 417 -8.52 10.46 -23.45
C MET A 417 -10.01 10.75 -23.31
N SER A 418 -10.54 10.62 -22.10
CA SER A 418 -11.92 10.94 -21.79
C SER A 418 -12.21 12.44 -21.95
N ARG A 419 -13.38 12.79 -22.48
CA ARG A 419 -13.77 14.18 -22.80
C ARG A 419 -13.61 15.14 -21.63
N TYR A 420 -14.03 14.74 -20.42
CA TYR A 420 -13.94 15.60 -19.23
C TYR A 420 -12.51 15.98 -18.85
N LEU A 421 -11.51 15.14 -19.15
CA LEU A 421 -10.09 15.46 -18.94
C LEU A 421 -9.60 16.44 -19.99
N ILE A 422 -9.97 16.23 -21.25
CA ILE A 422 -9.63 17.16 -22.34
C ILE A 422 -10.17 18.54 -22.02
N ASP A 423 -11.45 18.65 -21.64
CA ASP A 423 -12.09 19.94 -21.31
C ASP A 423 -11.38 20.65 -20.15
N ARG A 424 -10.85 19.92 -19.16
CA ARG A 424 -10.05 20.49 -18.06
C ARG A 424 -8.66 20.92 -18.49
N ILE A 425 -8.02 20.15 -19.37
CA ILE A 425 -6.70 20.49 -19.92
C ILE A 425 -6.80 21.75 -20.78
N ASP A 426 -7.83 21.84 -21.64
CA ASP A 426 -8.07 22.99 -22.50
C ASP A 426 -8.40 24.26 -21.68
N ALA A 427 -8.96 24.11 -20.47
CA ALA A 427 -9.29 25.22 -19.58
C ALA A 427 -8.11 25.67 -18.69
N ALA A 428 -6.98 24.96 -18.71
CA ALA A 428 -5.82 25.24 -17.87
C ALA A 428 -4.83 26.18 -18.58
N ASP A 429 -4.52 27.33 -17.97
CA ASP A 429 -3.66 28.37 -18.54
C ASP A 429 -2.17 27.97 -18.59
N ASN A 430 -1.74 26.97 -17.80
CA ASN A 430 -0.35 26.56 -17.67
C ASN A 430 -0.02 25.24 -18.40
N VAL A 431 -0.88 24.79 -19.33
CA VAL A 431 -0.66 23.56 -20.10
C VAL A 431 -0.40 23.89 -21.57
N GLU A 432 0.71 23.39 -22.11
CA GLU A 432 1.06 23.47 -23.53
C GLU A 432 1.05 22.05 -24.13
N ILE A 433 0.22 21.82 -25.16
CA ILE A 433 0.04 20.51 -25.80
C ILE A 433 0.95 20.42 -27.03
N HIS A 434 1.76 19.36 -27.11
CA HIS A 434 2.65 19.04 -28.21
C HIS A 434 2.16 17.76 -28.89
N GLU A 435 1.26 17.90 -29.88
CA GLU A 435 0.74 16.78 -30.66
C GLU A 435 1.72 16.31 -31.74
N GLY A 436 1.69 15.02 -32.05
CA GLY A 436 2.58 14.42 -33.05
C GLY A 436 4.02 14.26 -32.58
N CYS A 437 4.31 14.49 -31.30
CA CYS A 437 5.64 14.52 -30.73
C CYS A 437 5.95 13.29 -29.87
N GLY A 438 7.25 12.96 -29.80
CA GLY A 438 7.80 11.98 -28.86
C GLY A 438 9.01 12.54 -28.11
N VAL A 439 9.35 11.93 -26.99
CA VAL A 439 10.59 12.26 -26.25
C VAL A 439 11.74 11.47 -26.84
N LYS A 440 12.85 12.16 -27.15
CA LYS A 440 14.07 11.59 -27.71
C LYS A 440 15.17 11.43 -26.67
N ALA A 441 15.42 12.46 -25.85
CA ALA A 441 16.50 12.47 -24.88
C ALA A 441 16.15 13.31 -23.64
N LEU A 442 16.69 12.93 -22.49
CA LEU A 442 16.71 13.72 -21.26
C LEU A 442 18.10 14.30 -21.06
N HIS A 443 18.19 15.51 -20.51
CA HIS A 443 19.44 16.23 -20.31
C HIS A 443 19.52 16.78 -18.89
N GLY A 444 20.72 16.78 -18.32
CA GLY A 444 21.00 17.34 -17.00
C GLY A 444 22.24 16.74 -16.36
N GLY A 445 22.59 17.25 -15.18
CA GLY A 445 23.60 16.72 -14.30
C GLY A 445 23.04 15.60 -13.41
N ASP A 446 22.91 15.87 -12.11
CA ASP A 446 22.27 14.95 -11.17
C ASP A 446 20.74 14.98 -11.27
N GLU A 447 20.17 16.05 -11.80
CA GLU A 447 18.75 16.27 -12.01
C GLU A 447 18.48 16.59 -13.49
N ILE A 448 17.21 16.43 -13.92
CA ILE A 448 16.79 16.82 -15.27
C ILE A 448 16.79 18.35 -15.37
N GLU A 449 17.34 18.88 -16.45
CA GLU A 449 17.35 20.30 -16.78
C GLU A 449 16.56 20.60 -18.05
N ALA A 450 16.49 19.62 -18.98
CA ALA A 450 15.75 19.77 -20.22
C ALA A 450 15.40 18.43 -20.86
N VAL A 451 14.45 18.48 -21.79
CA VAL A 451 13.97 17.35 -22.57
C VAL A 451 14.00 17.70 -24.06
N THR A 452 14.60 16.84 -24.88
CA THR A 452 14.47 16.94 -26.33
C THR A 452 13.25 16.16 -26.79
N VAL A 453 12.30 16.87 -27.42
CA VAL A 453 11.16 16.28 -28.10
C VAL A 453 11.41 16.26 -29.61
N VAL A 454 10.87 15.25 -30.29
CA VAL A 454 10.98 15.10 -31.76
C VAL A 454 9.58 15.04 -32.36
N GLU A 455 9.34 15.83 -33.37
CA GLU A 455 8.11 15.86 -34.17
C GLU A 455 8.12 14.74 -35.24
N GLY A 456 6.95 14.45 -35.83
CA GLY A 456 6.82 13.38 -36.82
C GLY A 456 7.63 13.60 -38.10
N ASP A 457 8.04 14.83 -38.41
CA ASP A 457 8.92 15.19 -39.54
C ASP A 457 10.42 15.12 -39.17
N GLY A 458 10.75 14.78 -37.92
CA GLY A 458 12.12 14.70 -37.42
C GLY A 458 12.68 16.01 -36.84
N THR A 459 11.88 17.09 -36.80
CA THR A 459 12.27 18.34 -36.16
C THR A 459 12.44 18.14 -34.67
N GLU A 460 13.59 18.55 -34.12
CA GLU A 460 13.89 18.46 -32.69
C GLU A 460 13.69 19.81 -32.01
N ARG A 461 13.10 19.78 -30.84
CA ARG A 461 12.91 20.94 -29.98
C ARG A 461 13.31 20.62 -28.54
N ARG A 462 14.08 21.52 -27.93
CA ARG A 462 14.43 21.44 -26.50
C ARG A 462 13.38 22.16 -25.69
N LEU A 463 12.89 21.48 -24.65
CA LEU A 463 11.99 22.01 -23.62
C LEU A 463 12.77 22.05 -22.30
N ASP A 464 12.81 23.19 -21.64
CA ASP A 464 13.35 23.29 -20.30
C ASP A 464 12.34 22.67 -19.33
N ALA A 465 12.77 21.70 -18.53
CA ALA A 465 11.94 21.01 -17.57
C ALA A 465 12.79 20.28 -16.55
N THR A 466 12.35 20.26 -15.30
CA THR A 466 13.05 19.61 -14.18
C THR A 466 12.48 18.24 -13.85
N ALA A 467 11.29 17.89 -14.38
CA ALA A 467 10.69 16.58 -14.20
C ALA A 467 9.93 16.10 -15.45
N VAL A 468 9.91 14.78 -15.62
CA VAL A 468 9.20 14.06 -16.70
C VAL A 468 8.29 13.02 -16.08
N PHE A 469 7.00 13.05 -16.44
CA PHE A 469 5.99 12.09 -16.03
C PHE A 469 5.62 11.20 -17.23
N ALA A 470 6.11 9.96 -17.26
CA ALA A 470 5.95 9.05 -18.38
C ALA A 470 4.69 8.17 -18.24
N MET A 471 3.53 8.66 -18.71
CA MET A 471 2.22 7.99 -18.67
C MET A 471 1.96 7.23 -19.98
N ILE A 472 2.90 6.38 -20.42
CA ILE A 472 2.93 5.74 -21.75
C ILE A 472 2.35 4.33 -21.81
N GLY A 473 1.58 3.95 -20.76
CA GLY A 473 0.92 2.67 -20.63
C GLY A 473 1.75 1.62 -19.92
N ALA A 474 1.23 0.38 -19.91
CA ALA A 474 1.82 -0.71 -19.15
C ALA A 474 1.92 -2.01 -19.99
N SER A 475 2.82 -2.89 -19.59
CA SER A 475 2.98 -4.26 -20.11
C SER A 475 2.65 -5.26 -18.99
N PRO A 476 2.06 -6.43 -19.29
CA PRO A 476 1.74 -7.42 -18.26
C PRO A 476 3.03 -7.91 -17.59
N ARG A 477 2.98 -8.11 -16.27
CA ARG A 477 4.11 -8.64 -15.50
C ARG A 477 4.07 -10.16 -15.52
N THR A 478 4.59 -10.77 -16.56
CA THR A 478 4.49 -12.22 -16.81
C THR A 478 5.80 -12.86 -17.25
N GLU A 479 6.93 -12.16 -17.16
CA GLU A 479 8.23 -12.65 -17.60
C GLU A 479 8.56 -14.00 -16.96
N ASP A 480 8.33 -14.14 -15.64
CA ASP A 480 8.60 -15.35 -14.87
C ASP A 480 7.43 -16.34 -14.87
N LEU A 481 6.29 -16.00 -15.48
CA LEU A 481 5.07 -16.81 -15.45
C LEU A 481 4.84 -17.63 -16.71
N GLY A 482 5.60 -17.37 -17.79
CA GLY A 482 5.39 -18.00 -19.09
C GLY A 482 5.51 -19.54 -19.09
N ASP A 483 6.27 -20.12 -18.16
CA ASP A 483 6.37 -21.59 -17.98
C ASP A 483 5.29 -22.16 -17.07
N LEU A 484 4.61 -21.31 -16.32
CA LEU A 484 3.60 -21.70 -15.35
C LEU A 484 2.19 -21.67 -15.91
N VAL A 485 1.87 -20.70 -16.77
CA VAL A 485 0.52 -20.50 -17.34
C VAL A 485 0.61 -20.14 -18.82
N GLY A 486 -0.52 -20.27 -19.53
CA GLY A 486 -0.63 -19.85 -20.94
C GLY A 486 -0.70 -18.35 -21.06
N LEU A 487 0.08 -17.78 -22.00
CA LEU A 487 0.11 -16.37 -22.33
C LEU A 487 -0.34 -16.14 -23.77
N ASP A 488 -1.07 -15.05 -24.02
CA ASP A 488 -1.36 -14.59 -25.37
C ASP A 488 -0.14 -13.95 -26.06
N ASP A 489 -0.28 -13.56 -27.31
CA ASP A 489 0.81 -12.98 -28.13
C ASP A 489 1.35 -11.64 -27.58
N LYS A 490 0.62 -11.02 -26.62
CA LYS A 490 1.01 -9.76 -25.95
C LYS A 490 1.54 -9.99 -24.55
N GLY A 491 1.64 -11.25 -24.11
CA GLY A 491 2.12 -11.64 -22.81
C GLY A 491 1.06 -11.65 -21.69
N PHE A 492 -0.23 -11.41 -21.97
CA PHE A 492 -1.28 -11.49 -20.96
C PHE A 492 -1.70 -12.94 -20.70
N ILE A 493 -2.13 -13.24 -19.47
CA ILE A 493 -2.55 -14.59 -19.07
C ILE A 493 -3.92 -14.92 -19.65
N VAL A 494 -4.03 -16.02 -20.39
CA VAL A 494 -5.30 -16.53 -20.88
C VAL A 494 -6.08 -17.27 -19.79
N THR A 495 -7.42 -17.07 -19.75
CA THR A 495 -8.28 -17.63 -18.71
C THR A 495 -9.59 -18.19 -19.29
N GLY A 496 -10.26 -19.06 -18.55
CA GLY A 496 -11.57 -19.58 -18.90
C GLY A 496 -11.53 -20.33 -20.24
N ASP A 497 -12.46 -19.99 -21.15
CA ASP A 497 -12.58 -20.66 -22.44
C ASP A 497 -11.35 -20.41 -23.35
N ASP A 498 -10.75 -19.22 -23.29
CA ASP A 498 -9.51 -18.91 -24.04
C ASP A 498 -8.35 -19.80 -23.58
N ALA A 499 -8.26 -20.08 -22.27
CA ALA A 499 -7.24 -20.98 -21.73
C ALA A 499 -7.39 -22.40 -22.26
N ARG A 500 -8.62 -22.86 -22.51
CA ARG A 500 -8.90 -24.18 -23.08
C ARG A 500 -8.32 -24.37 -24.49
N HIS A 501 -8.29 -23.30 -25.28
CA HIS A 501 -7.76 -23.32 -26.65
C HIS A 501 -6.26 -23.06 -26.73
N HIS A 502 -5.62 -22.75 -25.62
CA HIS A 502 -4.19 -22.49 -25.58
C HIS A 502 -3.39 -23.80 -25.66
N ARG A 503 -2.27 -23.81 -26.42
CA ARG A 503 -1.40 -24.99 -26.63
C ARG A 503 -0.95 -25.69 -25.33
N ARG A 504 -0.71 -24.94 -24.26
CA ARG A 504 -0.29 -25.47 -22.95
C ARG A 504 -1.43 -26.10 -22.15
N PHE A 505 -2.65 -26.04 -22.59
CA PHE A 505 -3.79 -26.57 -21.83
C PHE A 505 -3.66 -28.07 -21.59
N ALA A 506 -3.38 -28.84 -22.65
CA ALA A 506 -3.17 -30.29 -22.55
C ALA A 506 -1.94 -30.63 -21.71
N GLU A 507 -0.85 -29.87 -21.85
CA GLU A 507 0.38 -30.06 -21.05
C GLU A 507 0.13 -29.89 -19.54
N HIS A 508 -0.73 -28.94 -19.16
CA HIS A 508 -0.99 -28.61 -17.77
C HIS A 508 -2.09 -29.45 -17.11
N ARG A 509 -3.02 -30.00 -17.88
CA ARG A 509 -4.21 -30.72 -17.37
C ARG A 509 -4.21 -32.21 -17.72
N GLY A 510 -3.34 -32.66 -18.64
CA GLY A 510 -3.35 -34.03 -19.15
C GLY A 510 -4.68 -34.34 -19.84
N ASP A 511 -5.12 -35.60 -19.78
CA ASP A 511 -6.40 -36.07 -20.32
C ASP A 511 -7.61 -35.73 -19.43
N ALA A 512 -7.44 -34.89 -18.41
CA ALA A 512 -8.55 -34.47 -17.54
C ALA A 512 -9.55 -33.61 -18.34
N ASP A 513 -10.74 -34.14 -18.58
CA ASP A 513 -11.83 -33.55 -19.39
C ASP A 513 -12.53 -32.36 -18.72
N GLY A 514 -11.87 -31.70 -17.78
CA GLY A 514 -12.42 -30.58 -17.04
C GLY A 514 -12.28 -29.25 -17.78
N ARG A 515 -13.42 -28.60 -18.11
CA ARG A 515 -13.40 -27.20 -18.58
C ARG A 515 -12.79 -26.29 -17.49
N PRO A 516 -11.93 -25.31 -17.86
CA PRO A 516 -11.48 -24.30 -16.94
C PRO A 516 -12.69 -23.56 -16.34
N LEU A 517 -12.58 -23.24 -15.07
CA LEU A 517 -13.53 -22.33 -14.42
C LEU A 517 -13.37 -20.91 -14.96
N LEU A 518 -14.35 -20.08 -14.70
CA LEU A 518 -14.23 -18.65 -15.00
C LEU A 518 -12.98 -18.09 -14.32
N LEU A 519 -12.14 -17.36 -15.05
CA LEU A 519 -10.87 -16.79 -14.61
C LEU A 519 -9.77 -17.82 -14.24
N GLU A 520 -10.03 -19.12 -14.39
CA GLU A 520 -9.00 -20.14 -14.23
C GLU A 520 -8.07 -20.15 -15.45
N THR A 521 -6.78 -20.30 -15.21
CA THR A 521 -5.75 -20.35 -16.26
C THR A 521 -5.69 -21.71 -16.95
N THR A 522 -4.70 -21.91 -17.81
CA THR A 522 -4.38 -23.26 -18.36
C THR A 522 -4.07 -24.28 -17.28
N ARG A 523 -3.67 -23.85 -16.07
CA ARG A 523 -3.31 -24.71 -14.95
C ARG A 523 -4.44 -24.83 -13.93
N PRO A 524 -4.81 -26.05 -13.50
CA PRO A 524 -5.85 -26.26 -12.49
C PRO A 524 -5.56 -25.49 -11.20
N ASN A 525 -6.61 -24.89 -10.59
CA ASN A 525 -6.52 -24.19 -9.31
C ASN A 525 -5.59 -22.96 -9.31
N VAL A 526 -5.25 -22.46 -10.49
CA VAL A 526 -4.49 -21.21 -10.68
C VAL A 526 -5.37 -20.27 -11.50
N PHE A 527 -5.70 -19.13 -10.91
CA PHE A 527 -6.57 -18.12 -11.48
C PHE A 527 -5.77 -16.87 -11.86
N ALA A 528 -6.26 -16.07 -12.81
CA ALA A 528 -5.69 -14.75 -13.12
C ALA A 528 -6.80 -13.71 -13.21
N ILE A 529 -6.54 -12.53 -12.58
CA ILE A 529 -7.50 -11.44 -12.44
C ILE A 529 -6.85 -10.07 -12.67
N GLY A 530 -7.68 -9.09 -13.03
CA GLY A 530 -7.22 -7.71 -13.23
C GLY A 530 -6.40 -7.52 -14.49
N ASP A 531 -5.46 -6.58 -14.43
CA ASP A 531 -4.75 -6.09 -15.60
C ASP A 531 -3.76 -7.09 -16.24
N VAL A 532 -3.37 -8.12 -15.52
CA VAL A 532 -2.51 -9.19 -16.04
C VAL A 532 -3.27 -10.14 -16.99
N ARG A 533 -4.61 -10.15 -16.91
CA ARG A 533 -5.46 -11.07 -17.67
C ARG A 533 -5.68 -10.60 -19.11
N SER A 534 -5.61 -11.53 -20.06
CA SER A 534 -5.97 -11.30 -21.46
C SER A 534 -7.44 -10.86 -21.58
N GLY A 535 -7.70 -9.89 -22.43
CA GLY A 535 -9.04 -9.34 -22.64
C GLY A 535 -9.59 -8.49 -21.49
N SER A 536 -8.84 -8.24 -20.41
CA SER A 536 -9.30 -7.38 -19.32
C SER A 536 -9.39 -5.91 -19.74
N THR A 537 -10.41 -5.22 -19.23
CA THR A 537 -10.51 -3.76 -19.37
C THR A 537 -9.67 -3.11 -18.27
N LYS A 538 -8.66 -2.31 -18.65
CA LYS A 538 -7.72 -1.65 -17.73
C LYS A 538 -8.40 -0.52 -16.97
N ARG A 539 -9.21 -0.85 -15.98
CA ARG A 539 -9.95 0.07 -15.09
C ARG A 539 -10.06 -0.52 -13.70
N VAL A 540 -9.99 0.33 -12.69
CA VAL A 540 -10.11 -0.07 -11.27
C VAL A 540 -11.41 -0.87 -11.03
N ALA A 541 -12.55 -0.39 -11.52
CA ALA A 541 -13.83 -1.07 -11.37
C ALA A 541 -13.84 -2.48 -11.99
N SER A 542 -13.20 -2.65 -13.17
CA SER A 542 -13.09 -3.96 -13.82
C SER A 542 -12.20 -4.91 -13.03
N ALA A 543 -11.07 -4.40 -12.49
CA ALA A 543 -10.16 -5.17 -11.66
C ALA A 543 -10.84 -5.64 -10.35
N VAL A 544 -11.61 -4.77 -9.70
CA VAL A 544 -12.41 -5.10 -8.51
C VAL A 544 -13.48 -6.15 -8.87
N GLY A 545 -14.15 -6.00 -10.03
CA GLY A 545 -15.12 -6.97 -10.53
C GLY A 545 -14.52 -8.37 -10.76
N ASP A 546 -13.34 -8.46 -11.38
CA ASP A 546 -12.61 -9.73 -11.53
C ASP A 546 -12.30 -10.35 -10.15
N GLY A 547 -11.87 -9.52 -9.17
CA GLY A 547 -11.58 -9.96 -7.80
C GLY A 547 -12.80 -10.54 -7.07
N ALA A 548 -13.97 -9.97 -7.28
CA ALA A 548 -15.22 -10.51 -6.74
C ALA A 548 -15.64 -11.82 -7.45
N LEU A 549 -15.55 -11.85 -8.79
CA LEU A 549 -15.96 -13.00 -9.59
C LEU A 549 -15.10 -14.24 -9.36
N VAL A 550 -13.81 -14.09 -9.12
CA VAL A 550 -12.90 -15.23 -8.94
C VAL A 550 -13.26 -16.08 -7.72
N VAL A 551 -13.82 -15.48 -6.67
CA VAL A 551 -14.15 -16.17 -5.42
C VAL A 551 -15.20 -17.26 -5.64
N ARG A 552 -16.20 -17.02 -6.50
CA ARG A 552 -17.13 -18.07 -6.92
C ARG A 552 -16.39 -19.27 -7.54
N SER A 553 -15.44 -19.00 -8.44
CA SER A 553 -14.64 -20.05 -9.07
C SER A 553 -13.73 -20.77 -8.08
N MET A 554 -13.23 -20.06 -7.06
CA MET A 554 -12.44 -20.63 -5.97
C MET A 554 -13.26 -21.65 -5.15
N HIS A 555 -14.47 -21.31 -4.76
CA HIS A 555 -15.39 -22.24 -4.07
C HIS A 555 -15.72 -23.46 -4.94
N GLU A 556 -15.99 -23.26 -6.23
CA GLU A 556 -16.24 -24.36 -7.13
C GLU A 556 -15.03 -25.30 -7.28
N ALA A 557 -13.82 -24.74 -7.36
CA ALA A 557 -12.58 -25.53 -7.40
C ALA A 557 -12.36 -26.35 -6.12
N LEU A 558 -12.59 -25.74 -4.95
CA LEU A 558 -12.49 -26.43 -3.66
C LEU A 558 -13.51 -27.55 -3.52
N ASN A 559 -14.74 -27.36 -4.00
CA ASN A 559 -15.80 -28.38 -3.99
C ASN A 559 -15.48 -29.54 -4.94
N ARG A 560 -14.97 -29.30 -6.16
CA ARG A 560 -14.49 -30.35 -7.06
C ARG A 560 -13.42 -31.22 -6.41
N ARG A 561 -12.53 -30.65 -5.59
CA ARG A 561 -11.52 -31.40 -4.82
C ARG A 561 -12.10 -32.27 -3.71
N ARG A 562 -13.21 -31.86 -3.11
CA ARG A 562 -13.89 -32.60 -2.04
C ARG A 562 -14.78 -33.74 -2.59
N GLY A 563 -14.94 -33.83 -3.92
CA GLY A 563 -15.81 -34.79 -4.57
C GLY A 563 -17.30 -34.48 -4.40
N LEU A 564 -17.62 -33.19 -4.12
CA LEU A 564 -18.97 -32.66 -3.98
C LEU A 564 -19.45 -31.99 -5.28
#